data_88074f37add563ca3a59477afa6fdb05
#
_entry.id   88074f37add563ca3a59477afa6fdb05
#
_cell.length_a   1.000
_cell.length_b   1.000
_cell.length_c   1.000
_cell.angle_alpha   90.00
_cell.angle_beta   90.00
_cell.angle_gamma   90.00
#
_symmetry.space_group_name_H-M   'P 1'
#
loop_
_entity.id
_entity.type
_entity.pdbx_description
1 polymer ?
#
loop_
_entity_poly.entity_id
_entity_poly.type
_entity_poly.pdbx_seq_one_letter_code
_entity_poly.pdbx_strand_id
1 'polypeptide(L)'
;MKMTAWALASAALLSLGLTGCAGLNQEEAKATAEPATVENTVTAPQICLIPNPRVNTPELLNAISTGVKHVGFDVKVLPADANLEACDHCFSYALKLNEKQNGLEAIIFQSFRKGEFELGAQGPANEKGELTLQVIANYAAAFGEQLMKVEKGEKPN
;
A
#
# COMPACT_ATOMS: atom_id res chain seq x y z
N MET A 1 43.00 4.62 25.46
CA MET A 1 43.82 3.41 25.33
C MET A 1 42.88 2.27 25.00
N LYS A 2 42.85 1.61 23.88
CA LYS A 2 43.78 1.21 22.84
C LYS A 2 43.04 1.17 21.49
N MET A 3 43.66 1.76 20.48
CA MET A 3 43.39 1.57 19.05
C MET A 3 43.84 0.16 18.65
N THR A 4 43.09 -0.46 17.72
CA THR A 4 43.70 -1.41 16.77
C THR A 4 42.96 -1.26 15.43
N ALA A 5 43.68 -0.65 14.50
CA ALA A 5 43.46 -0.68 13.07
C ALA A 5 43.94 -2.03 12.52
N TRP A 6 43.20 -2.55 11.53
CA TRP A 6 43.76 -3.54 10.59
C TRP A 6 43.28 -3.19 9.19
N ALA A 7 44.28 -2.94 8.38
CA ALA A 7 44.22 -2.65 6.95
C ALA A 7 44.71 -3.86 6.15
N LEU A 8 44.55 -3.78 4.81
CA LEU A 8 45.19 -4.53 3.71
C LEU A 8 44.47 -5.86 3.33
N ALA A 9 44.37 -6.29 2.07
CA ALA A 9 44.89 -5.81 0.77
C ALA A 9 44.19 -6.54 -0.38
N SER A 10 44.06 -5.86 -1.49
CA SER A 10 44.30 -6.23 -2.90
C SER A 10 44.20 -7.67 -3.38
N ALA A 11 43.46 -7.89 -4.51
CA ALA A 11 44.04 -8.54 -5.71
C ALA A 11 43.14 -8.36 -6.92
N ALA A 12 43.69 -7.76 -7.94
CA ALA A 12 43.19 -7.69 -9.32
C ALA A 12 43.51 -8.99 -10.05
N LEU A 13 42.63 -9.43 -10.94
CA LEU A 13 42.99 -10.32 -12.03
C LEU A 13 42.22 -9.93 -13.31
N LEU A 14 43.02 -9.38 -14.22
CA LEU A 14 42.69 -9.24 -15.65
C LEU A 14 42.72 -10.63 -16.30
N SER A 15 41.78 -10.90 -17.18
CA SER A 15 42.03 -11.83 -18.30
C SER A 15 41.34 -11.32 -19.56
N LEU A 16 42.19 -10.87 -20.48
CA LEU A 16 41.90 -10.65 -21.89
C LEU A 16 41.68 -11.99 -22.59
N GLY A 17 40.69 -12.03 -23.46
CA GLY A 17 40.50 -13.11 -24.41
C GLY A 17 39.97 -12.56 -25.71
N LEU A 18 40.84 -12.31 -26.67
CA LEU A 18 40.61 -11.94 -28.06
C LEU A 18 40.29 -13.13 -28.94
N THR A 19 39.68 -12.82 -30.10
CA THR A 19 39.61 -13.60 -31.37
C THR A 19 38.30 -14.38 -31.52
N GLY A 20 37.56 -14.29 -32.64
CA GLY A 20 37.93 -14.00 -33.98
C GLY A 20 36.75 -13.88 -34.97
N CYS A 21 37.07 -13.20 -35.99
CA CYS A 21 36.76 -13.32 -37.44
C CYS A 21 35.35 -13.54 -37.96
N ALA A 22 34.90 -12.51 -38.66
CA ALA A 22 34.53 -12.47 -40.10
C ALA A 22 33.46 -13.47 -40.61
N GLY A 23 32.38 -12.89 -41.04
CA GLY A 23 31.37 -13.47 -41.94
C GLY A 23 30.49 -12.36 -42.49
N LEU A 24 30.89 -11.76 -43.62
CA LEU A 24 30.07 -10.90 -44.43
C LEU A 24 28.92 -11.71 -45.02
N ASN A 25 27.69 -11.36 -44.73
CA ASN A 25 26.58 -11.48 -45.63
C ASN A 25 25.58 -10.37 -45.33
N GLN A 26 25.57 -9.39 -46.27
CA GLN A 26 24.50 -8.42 -46.45
C GLN A 26 23.26 -9.22 -46.90
N GLU A 27 22.24 -9.15 -46.08
CA GLU A 27 20.86 -9.36 -46.56
C GLU A 27 19.98 -8.33 -45.86
N GLU A 28 19.44 -7.44 -46.66
CA GLU A 28 18.45 -6.45 -46.28
C GLU A 28 17.24 -7.15 -45.62
N ALA A 29 17.17 -7.09 -44.33
CA ALA A 29 15.96 -7.39 -43.58
C ALA A 29 15.35 -6.05 -43.13
N LYS A 30 14.38 -5.65 -43.92
CA LYS A 30 13.39 -4.60 -43.68
C LYS A 30 12.90 -4.70 -42.21
N ALA A 31 13.39 -3.80 -41.38
CA ALA A 31 12.92 -3.64 -40.02
C ALA A 31 11.47 -3.11 -40.07
N THR A 32 10.54 -4.03 -39.98
CA THR A 32 9.16 -3.71 -39.60
C THR A 32 9.21 -3.32 -38.12
N ALA A 33 9.18 -2.02 -37.87
CA ALA A 33 8.97 -1.50 -36.54
C ALA A 33 7.58 -1.95 -36.08
N GLU A 34 7.52 -2.98 -35.23
CA GLU A 34 6.35 -3.24 -34.44
C GLU A 34 6.06 -1.98 -33.59
N PRO A 35 4.83 -1.48 -33.62
CA PRO A 35 4.47 -0.39 -32.73
C PRO A 35 4.59 -0.91 -31.30
N ALA A 36 5.51 -0.34 -30.54
CA ALA A 36 5.57 -0.55 -29.11
C ALA A 36 4.18 -0.28 -28.55
N THR A 37 3.50 -1.33 -28.14
CA THR A 37 2.28 -1.27 -27.38
C THR A 37 2.67 -0.56 -26.08
N VAL A 38 2.36 0.73 -25.95
CA VAL A 38 2.42 1.45 -24.68
C VAL A 38 1.36 0.78 -23.82
N GLU A 39 1.77 -0.23 -23.04
CA GLU A 39 0.97 -0.69 -21.92
C GLU A 39 0.80 0.52 -21.00
N ASN A 40 -0.38 1.11 -21.07
CA ASN A 40 -0.84 2.07 -20.09
C ASN A 40 -1.00 1.31 -18.77
N THR A 41 0.09 1.10 -18.06
CA THR A 41 0.09 0.60 -16.68
C THR A 41 -0.60 1.68 -15.85
N VAL A 42 -1.92 1.56 -15.71
CA VAL A 42 -2.68 2.36 -14.75
C VAL A 42 -2.16 1.97 -13.38
N THR A 43 -1.25 2.79 -12.86
CA THR A 43 -0.70 2.59 -11.52
C THR A 43 -1.85 2.71 -10.53
N ALA A 44 -2.03 1.70 -9.68
CA ALA A 44 -3.05 1.72 -8.62
C ALA A 44 -2.88 2.98 -7.76
N PRO A 45 -3.97 3.68 -7.42
CA PRO A 45 -3.88 4.84 -6.54
C PRO A 45 -3.32 4.43 -5.18
N GLN A 46 -2.33 5.18 -4.70
CA GLN A 46 -1.71 4.93 -3.41
C GLN A 46 -2.51 5.58 -2.30
N ILE A 47 -2.72 4.84 -1.20
CA ILE A 47 -3.30 5.35 0.04
C ILE A 47 -2.49 4.90 1.25
N CYS A 48 -2.36 5.75 2.25
CA CYS A 48 -1.62 5.44 3.46
C CYS A 48 -2.57 5.07 4.61
N LEU A 49 -2.31 3.95 5.27
CA LEU A 49 -2.98 3.57 6.51
C LEU A 49 -2.20 4.09 7.70
N ILE A 50 -2.82 4.93 8.53
CA ILE A 50 -2.28 5.36 9.83
C ILE A 50 -2.91 4.49 10.91
N PRO A 51 -2.13 3.61 11.57
CA PRO A 51 -2.65 2.73 12.60
C PRO A 51 -3.15 3.49 13.83
N ASN A 52 -4.21 2.98 14.45
CA ASN A 52 -4.63 3.50 15.75
C ASN A 52 -3.61 3.07 16.82
N PRO A 53 -2.97 3.99 17.58
CA PRO A 53 -1.93 3.64 18.54
C PRO A 53 -2.40 2.73 19.69
N ARG A 54 -3.71 2.69 19.96
CA ARG A 54 -4.30 1.86 21.02
C ARG A 54 -4.69 0.46 20.54
N VAL A 55 -4.88 0.28 19.23
CA VAL A 55 -5.37 -0.98 18.63
C VAL A 55 -4.72 -1.17 17.27
N ASN A 56 -3.52 -1.75 17.24
CA ASN A 56 -2.70 -1.87 16.02
C ASN A 56 -2.02 -3.24 15.90
N THR A 57 -2.73 -4.33 16.21
CA THR A 57 -2.16 -5.66 16.04
C THR A 57 -1.86 -5.94 14.56
N PRO A 58 -0.81 -6.72 14.23
CA PRO A 58 -0.46 -7.04 12.85
C PRO A 58 -1.61 -7.68 12.07
N GLU A 59 -2.41 -8.53 12.73
CA GLU A 59 -3.55 -9.21 12.12
C GLU A 59 -4.65 -8.22 11.73
N LEU A 60 -4.95 -7.23 12.59
CA LEU A 60 -5.92 -6.19 12.33
C LEU A 60 -5.47 -5.29 11.18
N LEU A 61 -4.22 -4.86 11.19
CA LEU A 61 -3.64 -4.04 10.11
C LEU A 61 -3.66 -4.79 8.78
N ASN A 62 -3.33 -6.09 8.80
CA ASN A 62 -3.38 -6.93 7.61
C ASN A 62 -4.82 -7.07 7.08
N ALA A 63 -5.80 -7.31 7.95
CA ALA A 63 -7.21 -7.42 7.56
C ALA A 63 -7.70 -6.12 6.89
N ILE A 64 -7.45 -4.96 7.50
CA ILE A 64 -7.82 -3.65 6.96
C ILE A 64 -7.11 -3.38 5.64
N SER A 65 -5.79 -3.57 5.58
CA SER A 65 -5.00 -3.35 4.36
C SER A 65 -5.46 -4.27 3.22
N THR A 66 -5.75 -5.54 3.51
CA THR A 66 -6.23 -6.50 2.52
C THR A 66 -7.57 -6.09 1.95
N GLY A 67 -8.50 -5.64 2.80
CA GLY A 67 -9.81 -5.14 2.35
C GLY A 67 -9.67 -3.97 1.37
N VAL A 68 -8.86 -2.96 1.70
CA VAL A 68 -8.64 -1.78 0.85
C VAL A 68 -7.86 -2.13 -0.43
N LYS A 69 -6.86 -3.02 -0.36
CA LYS A 69 -6.13 -3.51 -1.55
C LYS A 69 -7.03 -4.27 -2.52
N HIS A 70 -8.02 -5.01 -2.01
CA HIS A 70 -8.94 -5.79 -2.83
C HIS A 70 -9.72 -4.94 -3.84
N VAL A 71 -9.97 -3.67 -3.54
CA VAL A 71 -10.68 -2.73 -4.40
C VAL A 71 -9.76 -1.89 -5.31
N GLY A 72 -8.47 -2.18 -5.33
CA GLY A 72 -7.51 -1.63 -6.29
C GLY A 72 -6.61 -0.52 -5.77
N PHE A 73 -6.55 -0.25 -4.46
CA PHE A 73 -5.55 0.65 -3.88
C PHE A 73 -4.21 -0.06 -3.62
N ASP A 74 -3.12 0.69 -3.76
CA ASP A 74 -1.84 0.32 -3.15
C ASP A 74 -1.78 0.92 -1.75
N VAL A 75 -1.75 0.06 -0.72
CA VAL A 75 -1.82 0.48 0.69
C VAL A 75 -0.44 0.45 1.33
N LYS A 76 0.01 1.62 1.79
CA LYS A 76 1.22 1.79 2.58
C LYS A 76 0.85 2.00 4.05
N VAL A 77 1.35 1.14 4.95
CA VAL A 77 1.15 1.32 6.40
C VAL A 77 2.21 2.27 6.93
N LEU A 78 1.78 3.34 7.60
CA LEU A 78 2.64 4.34 8.25
C LEU A 78 2.81 3.99 9.75
N PRO A 79 3.78 4.64 10.45
CA PRO A 79 3.83 4.62 11.90
C PRO A 79 2.54 5.15 12.53
N ALA A 80 2.18 4.64 13.74
CA ALA A 80 0.93 5.01 14.42
C ALA A 80 0.88 6.47 14.90
N ASP A 81 2.02 7.13 14.97
CA ASP A 81 2.20 8.55 15.31
C ASP A 81 2.38 9.45 14.08
N ALA A 82 2.19 8.90 12.87
CA ALA A 82 2.31 9.69 11.65
C ALA A 82 1.27 10.80 11.58
N ASN A 83 1.68 11.95 11.05
CA ASN A 83 0.76 13.06 10.78
C ASN A 83 -0.16 12.72 9.59
N LEU A 84 -1.38 13.25 9.60
CA LEU A 84 -2.35 13.14 8.49
C LEU A 84 -1.85 13.73 7.17
N GLU A 85 -0.84 14.61 7.23
CA GLU A 85 -0.18 15.20 6.06
C GLU A 85 1.01 14.38 5.53
N ALA A 86 1.37 13.27 6.22
CA ALA A 86 2.50 12.42 5.81
C ALA A 86 2.30 11.72 4.46
N CYS A 87 1.09 11.79 3.92
CA CYS A 87 0.68 11.21 2.66
C CYS A 87 -0.45 12.05 2.07
N ASP A 88 -0.47 12.27 0.75
CA ASP A 88 -1.52 13.05 0.09
C ASP A 88 -2.93 12.50 0.34
N HIS A 89 -3.05 11.18 0.41
CA HIS A 89 -4.29 10.49 0.74
C HIS A 89 -4.01 9.46 1.83
N CYS A 90 -4.61 9.62 2.99
CA CYS A 90 -4.46 8.68 4.10
C CYS A 90 -5.81 8.34 4.73
N PHE A 91 -5.83 7.24 5.46
CA PHE A 91 -6.97 6.86 6.26
C PHE A 91 -6.53 6.26 7.60
N SER A 92 -7.42 6.35 8.57
CA SER A 92 -7.25 5.76 9.89
C SER A 92 -8.51 5.01 10.30
N TYR A 93 -8.44 4.29 11.40
CA TYR A 93 -9.58 3.59 11.97
C TYR A 93 -9.63 3.75 13.49
N ALA A 94 -10.82 3.58 14.05
CA ALA A 94 -11.06 3.53 15.49
C ALA A 94 -12.06 2.41 15.81
N LEU A 95 -11.94 1.84 17.00
CA LEU A 95 -12.93 0.92 17.54
C LEU A 95 -13.81 1.67 18.54
N LYS A 96 -15.12 1.63 18.34
CA LYS A 96 -16.11 2.21 19.24
C LYS A 96 -16.62 1.13 20.18
N LEU A 97 -16.52 1.38 21.47
CA LEU A 97 -17.11 0.52 22.50
C LEU A 97 -18.60 0.82 22.64
N ASN A 98 -19.38 -0.20 23.02
CA ASN A 98 -20.78 -0.01 23.40
C ASN A 98 -20.88 0.81 24.72
N GLU A 99 -22.09 1.27 25.04
CA GLU A 99 -22.32 2.12 26.22
C GLU A 99 -21.87 1.45 27.54
N LYS A 100 -21.94 0.14 27.63
CA LYS A 100 -21.50 -0.63 28.82
C LYS A 100 -20.00 -0.88 28.84
N GLN A 101 -19.27 -0.54 27.79
CA GLN A 101 -17.83 -0.77 27.58
C GLN A 101 -17.40 -2.24 27.74
N ASN A 102 -18.31 -3.17 27.55
CA ASN A 102 -18.06 -4.62 27.65
C ASN A 102 -18.02 -5.34 26.29
N GLY A 103 -18.09 -4.60 25.19
CA GLY A 103 -18.02 -5.10 23.82
C GLY A 103 -17.85 -3.97 22.83
N LEU A 104 -17.63 -4.31 21.56
CA LEU A 104 -17.54 -3.35 20.48
C LEU A 104 -18.94 -2.95 20.00
N GLU A 105 -19.12 -1.70 19.67
CA GLU A 105 -20.29 -1.20 18.94
C GLU A 105 -20.00 -1.19 17.43
N ALA A 106 -18.81 -0.70 17.04
CA ALA A 106 -18.44 -0.55 15.65
C ALA A 106 -16.93 -0.40 15.44
N ILE A 107 -16.50 -0.60 14.19
CA ILE A 107 -15.28 -0.02 13.64
C ILE A 107 -15.64 1.23 12.81
N ILE A 108 -14.85 2.27 12.96
CA ILE A 108 -15.01 3.54 12.24
C ILE A 108 -13.78 3.73 11.36
N PHE A 109 -13.97 4.04 10.09
CA PHE A 109 -12.93 4.44 9.15
C PHE A 109 -13.08 5.92 8.80
N GLN A 110 -11.96 6.61 8.66
CA GLN A 110 -11.92 8.02 8.27
C GLN A 110 -10.79 8.23 7.28
N SER A 111 -11.08 8.85 6.13
CA SER A 111 -10.06 9.27 5.18
C SER A 111 -9.83 10.77 5.23
N PHE A 112 -8.61 11.12 4.84
CA PHE A 112 -8.11 12.48 4.82
C PHE A 112 -7.31 12.70 3.54
N ARG A 113 -7.55 13.83 2.88
CA ARG A 113 -6.77 14.26 1.72
C ARG A 113 -6.02 15.53 2.10
N LYS A 114 -4.69 15.46 2.06
CA LYS A 114 -3.80 16.57 2.48
C LYS A 114 -4.12 17.09 3.89
N GLY A 115 -4.42 16.17 4.81
CA GLY A 115 -4.78 16.48 6.19
C GLY A 115 -6.24 16.87 6.42
N GLU A 116 -7.04 17.12 5.39
CA GLU A 116 -8.46 17.49 5.51
C GLU A 116 -9.35 16.23 5.45
N PHE A 117 -10.36 16.19 6.32
CA PHE A 117 -11.34 15.11 6.34
C PHE A 117 -12.10 15.02 5.01
N GLU A 118 -12.17 13.82 4.43
CA GLU A 118 -12.81 13.58 3.15
C GLU A 118 -14.04 12.68 3.27
N LEU A 119 -13.90 11.52 3.91
CA LEU A 119 -14.95 10.50 3.99
C LEU A 119 -14.87 9.74 5.31
N GLY A 120 -16.02 9.38 5.86
CA GLY A 120 -16.14 8.48 7.00
C GLY A 120 -17.12 7.35 6.73
N ALA A 121 -16.83 6.16 7.28
CA ALA A 121 -17.72 5.01 7.25
C ALA A 121 -17.69 4.27 8.58
N GLN A 122 -18.77 3.57 8.90
CA GLN A 122 -18.91 2.78 10.11
C GLN A 122 -19.37 1.37 9.78
N GLY A 123 -18.69 0.37 10.34
CA GLY A 123 -19.08 -1.03 10.29
C GLY A 123 -19.53 -1.51 11.67
N PRO A 124 -20.82 -1.86 11.86
CA PRO A 124 -21.32 -2.27 13.17
C PRO A 124 -20.75 -3.63 13.61
N ALA A 125 -20.58 -3.82 14.91
CA ALA A 125 -20.33 -5.12 15.50
C ALA A 125 -21.61 -5.98 15.47
N ASN A 126 -21.46 -7.30 15.67
CA ASN A 126 -22.60 -8.19 15.83
C ASN A 126 -23.33 -7.93 17.18
N GLU A 127 -24.46 -8.62 17.40
CA GLU A 127 -25.27 -8.49 18.62
C GLU A 127 -24.53 -8.84 19.91
N LYS A 128 -23.42 -9.61 19.80
CA LYS A 128 -22.54 -9.97 20.92
C LYS A 128 -21.46 -8.93 21.19
N GLY A 129 -21.36 -7.89 20.39
CA GLY A 129 -20.30 -6.88 20.48
C GLY A 129 -18.95 -7.38 19.95
N GLU A 130 -18.95 -8.26 18.95
CA GLU A 130 -17.75 -8.86 18.37
C GLU A 130 -17.60 -8.41 16.91
N LEU A 131 -16.33 -8.22 16.50
CA LEU A 131 -15.91 -7.99 15.13
C LEU A 131 -14.80 -8.99 14.79
N THR A 132 -15.07 -9.91 13.87
CA THR A 132 -14.02 -10.81 13.36
C THR A 132 -13.13 -10.09 12.35
N LEU A 133 -11.89 -10.54 12.17
CA LEU A 133 -10.97 -9.96 11.19
C LEU A 133 -11.54 -10.02 9.76
N GLN A 134 -12.29 -11.08 9.42
CA GLN A 134 -12.95 -11.18 8.12
C GLN A 134 -14.03 -10.12 7.92
N VAL A 135 -14.84 -9.85 8.94
CA VAL A 135 -15.87 -8.79 8.90
C VAL A 135 -15.22 -7.42 8.78
N ILE A 136 -14.11 -7.19 9.51
CA ILE A 136 -13.33 -5.96 9.40
C ILE A 136 -12.76 -5.78 7.99
N ALA A 137 -12.21 -6.83 7.39
CA ALA A 137 -11.72 -6.78 6.01
C ALA A 137 -12.83 -6.44 5.01
N ASN A 138 -14.03 -7.00 5.19
CA ASN A 138 -15.20 -6.68 4.35
C ASN A 138 -15.63 -5.21 4.50
N TYR A 139 -15.65 -4.67 5.73
CA TYR A 139 -15.95 -3.25 5.95
C TYR A 139 -14.86 -2.34 5.38
N ALA A 140 -13.59 -2.73 5.49
CA ALA A 140 -12.48 -2.00 4.88
C ALA A 140 -12.58 -2.01 3.34
N ALA A 141 -13.01 -3.11 2.73
CA ALA A 141 -13.27 -3.18 1.29
C ALA A 141 -14.42 -2.26 0.89
N ALA A 142 -15.56 -2.30 1.60
CA ALA A 142 -16.69 -1.41 1.33
C ALA A 142 -16.33 0.07 1.49
N PHE A 143 -15.51 0.41 2.49
CA PHE A 143 -14.95 1.75 2.65
C PHE A 143 -14.03 2.12 1.48
N GLY A 144 -13.14 1.21 1.06
CA GLY A 144 -12.27 1.39 -0.10
C GLY A 144 -13.05 1.60 -1.40
N GLU A 145 -14.19 0.93 -1.60
CA GLU A 145 -15.07 1.17 -2.76
C GLU A 145 -15.60 2.61 -2.79
N GLN A 146 -15.97 3.17 -1.63
CA GLN A 146 -16.40 4.56 -1.55
C GLN A 146 -15.24 5.52 -1.86
N LEU A 147 -14.04 5.24 -1.34
CA LEU A 147 -12.84 6.01 -1.67
C LEU A 147 -12.50 5.96 -3.15
N MET A 148 -12.64 4.78 -3.79
CA MET A 148 -12.38 4.64 -5.22
C MET A 148 -13.38 5.44 -6.07
N LYS A 149 -14.62 5.60 -5.63
CA LYS A 149 -15.59 6.51 -6.27
C LYS A 149 -15.13 7.95 -6.17
N VAL A 150 -14.69 8.38 -4.99
CA VAL A 150 -14.16 9.74 -4.78
C VAL A 150 -12.94 10.00 -5.68
N GLU A 151 -12.02 9.03 -5.82
CA GLU A 151 -10.87 9.11 -6.74
C GLU A 151 -11.30 9.31 -8.20
N LYS A 152 -12.42 8.72 -8.60
CA LYS A 152 -13.01 8.88 -9.94
C LYS A 152 -13.88 10.13 -10.11
N GLY A 153 -14.02 10.94 -9.06
CA GLY A 153 -14.89 12.11 -9.06
C GLY A 153 -16.39 11.78 -8.97
N GLU A 154 -16.70 10.56 -8.53
CA GLU A 154 -18.07 10.10 -8.31
C GLU A 154 -18.51 10.43 -6.87
N LYS A 155 -19.83 10.55 -6.64
CA LYS A 155 -20.35 10.73 -5.28
C LYS A 155 -20.30 9.41 -4.51
N PRO A 156 -19.74 9.40 -3.28
CA PRO A 156 -19.89 8.26 -2.39
C PRO A 156 -21.38 8.05 -2.04
N ASN A 157 -21.73 6.80 -1.77
CA ASN A 157 -23.12 6.46 -1.39
C ASN A 157 -23.37 6.79 0.08
#